data_260681f81f6f82b36d2a3d3e489eb1af
#
_entry.id   260681f81f6f82b36d2a3d3e489eb1af
#
_cell.length_a   1.000
_cell.length_b   1.000
_cell.length_c   1.000
_cell.angle_alpha   90.00
_cell.angle_beta   90.00
_cell.angle_gamma   90.00
#
_symmetry.space_group_name_H-M   'P 1'
#
loop_
_entity.id
_entity.type
_entity.pdbx_description
1 polymer ?
#
loop_
_entity_poly.entity_id
_entity_poly.type
_entity_poly.pdbx_seq_one_letter_code
_entity_poly.pdbx_strand_id
1 'polypeptide(L)'
;AASDVYKRQDLISTKDTFREILKKSKTSELNLYGFASDQSPRKNKANYWGVFLNNYVPIHTGAETIAKKYNMAVVFMDVQKIKRGYYEASFITITEEPKKYKDYEITERFIELLEKQIINKPEYYTWTHKRFKHRKTLST
;
A
#
# COMPACT_ATOMS: atom_id res chain seq x y z
N ALA A 1 -21.28 4.54 -4.85
CA ALA A 1 -20.20 3.58 -4.96
C ALA A 1 -20.77 2.30 -5.56
N ALA A 2 -20.24 1.85 -6.71
CA ALA A 2 -20.62 0.57 -7.26
C ALA A 2 -20.09 -0.49 -6.32
N SER A 3 -20.99 -1.14 -5.59
CA SER A 3 -20.68 -2.37 -4.85
C SER A 3 -20.53 -3.46 -5.89
N ASP A 4 -19.37 -4.11 -5.94
CA ASP A 4 -19.23 -5.34 -6.73
C ASP A 4 -19.83 -6.50 -5.90
N VAL A 5 -21.15 -6.55 -5.87
CA VAL A 5 -21.95 -7.55 -5.14
C VAL A 5 -21.51 -8.97 -5.51
N TYR A 6 -21.03 -9.15 -6.73
CA TYR A 6 -20.57 -10.45 -7.25
C TYR A 6 -19.29 -10.95 -6.56
N LYS A 7 -18.42 -10.03 -6.12
CA LYS A 7 -17.13 -10.37 -5.49
C LYS A 7 -17.08 -10.08 -4.00
N ARG A 8 -18.17 -9.65 -3.38
CA ARG A 8 -18.22 -9.22 -1.96
C ARG A 8 -17.18 -8.14 -1.64
N GLN A 9 -16.93 -7.21 -2.59
CA GLN A 9 -15.99 -6.11 -2.44
C GLN A 9 -16.73 -4.79 -2.34
N ASP A 10 -16.35 -3.97 -1.36
CA ASP A 10 -16.83 -2.60 -1.21
C ASP A 10 -15.71 -1.64 -1.63
N LEU A 11 -15.99 -0.78 -2.60
CA LEU A 11 -15.09 0.33 -2.95
C LEU A 11 -15.36 1.50 -2.01
N ILE A 12 -14.38 1.81 -1.16
CA ILE A 12 -14.47 2.89 -0.18
C ILE A 12 -13.70 4.10 -0.69
N SER A 13 -14.33 5.28 -0.66
CA SER A 13 -13.62 6.52 -1.02
C SER A 13 -12.53 6.83 0.01
N THR A 14 -11.43 7.45 -0.43
CA THR A 14 -10.33 7.82 0.47
C THR A 14 -10.76 8.78 1.60
N LYS A 15 -11.86 9.50 1.43
CA LYS A 15 -12.43 10.40 2.45
C LYS A 15 -13.16 9.62 3.55
N ASP A 16 -13.73 8.49 3.20
CA ASP A 16 -14.58 7.69 4.07
C ASP A 16 -13.87 6.49 4.69
N THR A 17 -12.65 6.19 4.24
CA THR A 17 -11.87 5.00 4.63
C THR A 17 -11.80 4.83 6.15
N PHE A 18 -11.41 5.85 6.90
CA PHE A 18 -11.31 5.76 8.36
C PHE A 18 -12.65 5.51 9.04
N ARG A 19 -13.73 6.14 8.56
CA ARG A 19 -15.06 5.97 9.10
C ARG A 19 -15.59 4.56 8.88
N GLU A 20 -15.43 4.04 7.68
CA GLU A 20 -15.90 2.70 7.34
C GLU A 20 -15.10 1.60 8.06
N ILE A 21 -13.78 1.75 8.15
CA ILE A 21 -12.94 0.83 8.92
C ILE A 21 -13.33 0.86 10.40
N LEU A 22 -13.54 2.05 10.99
CA LEU A 22 -14.00 2.19 12.38
C LEU A 22 -15.35 1.49 12.60
N LYS A 23 -16.28 1.62 11.65
CA LYS A 23 -17.59 0.97 11.73
C LYS A 23 -17.43 -0.55 11.71
N LYS A 24 -16.65 -1.08 10.76
CA LYS A 24 -16.42 -2.53 10.62
C LYS A 24 -15.56 -3.11 11.74
N SER A 25 -14.63 -2.35 12.33
CA SER A 25 -13.81 -2.82 13.46
C SER A 25 -14.60 -3.07 14.76
N LYS A 26 -15.83 -2.59 14.82
CA LYS A 26 -16.75 -2.82 15.95
C LYS A 26 -17.61 -4.11 15.78
N THR A 27 -17.53 -4.72 14.63
CA THR A 27 -18.20 -6.00 14.36
C THR A 27 -17.21 -7.13 14.55
N SER A 28 -17.70 -8.35 14.80
CA SER A 28 -16.88 -9.57 14.88
C SER A 28 -16.53 -10.15 13.51
N GLU A 29 -16.86 -9.44 12.43
CA GLU A 29 -16.58 -9.89 11.06
C GLU A 29 -15.09 -9.73 10.72
N LEU A 30 -14.52 -10.75 10.08
CA LEU A 30 -13.19 -10.68 9.50
C LEU A 30 -13.24 -9.84 8.22
N ASN A 31 -12.39 -8.84 8.14
CA ASN A 31 -12.30 -7.94 6.99
C ASN A 31 -10.88 -7.88 6.45
N LEU A 32 -10.75 -7.86 5.13
CA LEU A 32 -9.51 -7.60 4.41
C LEU A 32 -9.62 -6.24 3.71
N TYR A 33 -8.62 -5.38 3.91
CA TYR A 33 -8.57 -4.04 3.30
C TYR A 33 -7.42 -3.95 2.32
N GLY A 34 -7.72 -3.65 1.04
CA GLY A 34 -6.72 -3.41 0.01
C GLY A 34 -6.36 -1.93 -0.11
N PHE A 35 -5.06 -1.62 -0.07
CA PHE A 35 -4.53 -0.27 -0.28
C PHE A 35 -3.60 -0.24 -1.48
N ALA A 36 -3.94 0.54 -2.50
CA ALA A 36 -3.05 0.84 -3.63
C ALA A 36 -2.05 1.93 -3.19
N SER A 37 -0.95 1.53 -2.57
CA SER A 37 0.05 2.43 -1.99
C SER A 37 1.31 2.63 -2.84
N ASP A 38 1.38 2.00 -4.00
CA ASP A 38 2.49 2.04 -4.96
C ASP A 38 2.63 3.38 -5.69
N GLN A 39 1.58 4.19 -5.71
CA GLN A 39 1.54 5.46 -6.40
C GLN A 39 2.01 6.64 -5.54
N SER A 40 2.20 7.81 -6.19
CA SER A 40 2.64 9.03 -5.50
C SER A 40 1.46 9.75 -4.84
N PRO A 41 1.52 10.06 -3.54
CA PRO A 41 0.52 10.93 -2.91
C PRO A 41 0.59 12.35 -3.48
N ARG A 42 -0.46 13.13 -3.23
CA ARG A 42 -0.42 14.58 -3.49
C ARG A 42 0.62 15.23 -2.59
N LYS A 43 1.43 16.16 -3.12
CA LYS A 43 2.54 16.81 -2.40
C LYS A 43 2.11 17.40 -1.04
N ASN A 44 0.96 18.05 -1.00
CA ASN A 44 0.39 18.66 0.21
C ASN A 44 -0.25 17.67 1.20
N LYS A 45 -0.29 16.37 0.86
CA LYS A 45 -0.80 15.29 1.72
C LYS A 45 0.26 14.24 2.04
N ALA A 46 1.52 14.52 1.68
CA ALA A 46 2.64 13.64 1.96
C ALA A 46 3.17 13.87 3.37
N ASN A 47 2.91 12.94 4.27
CA ASN A 47 3.40 12.99 5.66
C ASN A 47 4.80 12.36 5.80
N TYR A 48 5.22 11.58 4.81
CA TYR A 48 6.49 10.88 4.82
C TYR A 48 7.16 10.93 3.44
N TRP A 49 8.48 11.09 3.46
CA TRP A 49 9.36 11.07 2.30
C TRP A 49 10.43 10.01 2.51
N GLY A 50 10.67 9.18 1.53
CA GLY A 50 11.67 8.11 1.59
C GLY A 50 12.31 7.87 0.22
N VAL A 51 13.32 7.01 0.22
CA VAL A 51 13.98 6.58 -1.02
C VAL A 51 13.14 5.51 -1.69
N PHE A 52 12.92 5.65 -2.98
CA PHE A 52 12.26 4.66 -3.83
C PHE A 52 12.95 4.67 -5.21
N LEU A 53 13.52 3.52 -5.60
CA LEU A 53 14.33 3.37 -6.81
C LEU A 53 15.35 4.51 -6.96
N ASN A 54 16.16 4.72 -5.93
CA ASN A 54 17.21 5.76 -5.84
C ASN A 54 16.69 7.21 -5.97
N ASN A 55 15.40 7.45 -5.78
CA ASN A 55 14.82 8.79 -5.78
C ASN A 55 14.16 9.10 -4.45
N TYR A 56 14.39 10.30 -3.90
CA TYR A 56 13.70 10.77 -2.70
C TYR A 56 12.33 11.31 -3.06
N VAL A 57 11.29 10.60 -2.64
CA VAL A 57 9.90 10.83 -3.09
C VAL A 57 8.91 10.75 -1.93
N PRO A 58 7.73 11.37 -2.08
CA PRO A 58 6.66 11.21 -1.10
C PRO A 58 6.06 9.80 -1.19
N ILE A 59 5.73 9.23 -0.03
CA ILE A 59 5.21 7.87 0.12
C ILE A 59 3.87 7.91 0.87
N HIS A 60 2.95 7.02 0.48
CA HIS A 60 1.68 6.83 1.19
C HIS A 60 1.90 6.08 2.50
N THR A 61 1.41 6.66 3.61
CA THR A 61 1.50 6.07 4.95
C THR A 61 0.15 5.63 5.51
N GLY A 62 -0.92 5.76 4.72
CA GLY A 62 -2.28 5.51 5.18
C GLY A 62 -2.52 4.08 5.68
N ALA A 63 -1.95 3.10 5.00
CA ALA A 63 -2.06 1.69 5.40
C ALA A 63 -1.42 1.45 6.78
N GLU A 64 -0.20 1.92 7.01
CA GLU A 64 0.48 1.82 8.30
C GLU A 64 -0.28 2.54 9.41
N THR A 65 -0.75 3.77 9.15
CA THR A 65 -1.52 4.55 10.13
C THR A 65 -2.77 3.80 10.59
N ILE A 66 -3.46 3.17 9.65
CA ILE A 66 -4.67 2.39 9.94
C ILE A 66 -4.30 1.09 10.68
N ALA A 67 -3.29 0.38 10.20
CA ALA A 67 -2.84 -0.86 10.82
C ALA A 67 -2.45 -0.64 12.28
N LYS A 68 -1.65 0.38 12.59
CA LYS A 68 -1.27 0.73 13.97
C LYS A 68 -2.46 1.14 14.82
N LYS A 69 -3.36 1.95 14.26
CA LYS A 69 -4.53 2.45 15.00
C LYS A 69 -5.48 1.34 15.44
N TYR A 70 -5.73 0.39 14.55
CA TYR A 70 -6.70 -0.70 14.77
C TYR A 70 -6.04 -2.05 15.10
N ASN A 71 -4.72 -2.07 15.23
CA ASN A 71 -3.93 -3.28 15.51
C ASN A 71 -4.17 -4.40 14.49
N MET A 72 -4.10 -4.06 13.20
CA MET A 72 -4.36 -4.98 12.10
C MET A 72 -3.05 -5.50 11.53
N ALA A 73 -2.96 -6.80 11.26
CA ALA A 73 -1.84 -7.39 10.52
C ALA A 73 -1.71 -6.73 9.13
N VAL A 74 -0.47 -6.63 8.65
CA VAL A 74 -0.16 -6.07 7.33
C VAL A 74 0.52 -7.13 6.48
N VAL A 75 0.00 -7.33 5.28
CA VAL A 75 0.56 -8.23 4.28
C VAL A 75 0.82 -7.49 2.98
N PHE A 76 1.88 -7.86 2.29
CA PHE A 76 2.16 -7.42 0.93
C PHE A 76 1.65 -8.48 -0.04
N MET A 77 0.88 -8.06 -1.03
CA MET A 77 0.42 -8.95 -2.10
C MET A 77 1.39 -8.87 -3.27
N ASP A 78 2.18 -9.91 -3.45
CA ASP A 78 3.06 -10.07 -4.61
C ASP A 78 2.31 -10.79 -5.73
N VAL A 79 2.19 -10.13 -6.88
CA VAL A 79 1.49 -10.67 -8.04
C VAL A 79 2.49 -10.95 -9.16
N GLN A 80 2.56 -12.21 -9.57
CA GLN A 80 3.43 -12.68 -10.65
C GLN A 80 2.60 -13.11 -11.86
N LYS A 81 3.01 -12.69 -13.05
CA LYS A 81 2.44 -13.23 -14.28
C LYS A 81 3.17 -14.50 -14.69
N ILE A 82 2.46 -15.61 -14.74
CA ILE A 82 3.00 -16.90 -15.15
C ILE A 82 3.01 -17.03 -16.67
N LYS A 83 1.87 -16.71 -17.30
CA LYS A 83 1.72 -16.63 -18.76
C LYS A 83 0.56 -15.71 -19.11
N ARG A 84 0.30 -15.48 -20.38
CA ARG A 84 -0.82 -14.63 -20.82
C ARG A 84 -2.15 -15.14 -20.22
N GLY A 85 -2.82 -14.25 -19.45
CA GLY A 85 -4.10 -14.54 -18.79
C GLY A 85 -4.00 -15.35 -17.48
N TYR A 86 -2.78 -15.73 -17.04
CA TYR A 86 -2.57 -16.48 -15.79
C TYR A 86 -1.64 -15.71 -14.85
N TYR A 87 -2.12 -15.49 -13.64
CA TYR A 87 -1.41 -14.76 -12.59
C TYR A 87 -1.43 -15.58 -11.31
N GLU A 88 -0.36 -15.48 -10.55
CA GLU A 88 -0.24 -16.03 -9.21
C GLU A 88 -0.11 -14.88 -8.22
N ALA A 89 -0.87 -14.92 -7.13
CA ALA A 89 -0.75 -13.96 -6.05
C ALA A 89 -0.29 -14.68 -4.79
N SER A 90 0.80 -14.20 -4.21
CA SER A 90 1.30 -14.65 -2.91
C SER A 90 1.22 -13.53 -1.89
N PHE A 91 1.13 -13.88 -0.61
CA PHE A 91 1.04 -12.91 0.48
C PHE A 91 2.29 -13.04 1.36
N ILE A 92 3.00 -11.93 1.51
CA ILE A 92 4.18 -11.81 2.36
C ILE A 92 3.79 -11.04 3.60
N THR A 93 3.86 -11.66 4.78
CA THR A 93 3.55 -10.96 6.04
C THR A 93 4.61 -9.92 6.32
N ILE A 94 4.20 -8.65 6.40
CA ILE A 94 5.07 -7.56 6.87
C ILE A 94 5.07 -7.55 8.39
N THR A 95 3.89 -7.61 9.02
CA THR A 95 3.76 -7.70 10.48
C THR A 95 2.37 -8.16 10.90
N GLU A 96 2.31 -8.90 12.00
CA GLU A 96 1.07 -9.21 12.73
C GLU A 96 0.85 -8.26 13.92
N GLU A 97 1.91 -7.56 14.36
CA GLU A 97 1.91 -6.68 15.53
C GLU A 97 2.38 -5.26 15.18
N PRO A 98 1.58 -4.49 14.42
CA PRO A 98 2.02 -3.22 13.85
C PRO A 98 2.39 -2.17 14.90
N LYS A 99 1.86 -2.27 16.12
CA LYS A 99 2.16 -1.35 17.21
C LYS A 99 3.59 -1.48 17.77
N LYS A 100 4.27 -2.58 17.49
CA LYS A 100 5.66 -2.81 17.90
C LYS A 100 6.68 -2.11 17.00
N TYR A 101 6.26 -1.67 15.82
CA TYR A 101 7.11 -1.01 14.84
C TYR A 101 7.18 0.49 15.07
N LYS A 102 8.35 1.08 14.80
CA LYS A 102 8.53 2.53 14.79
C LYS A 102 7.70 3.16 13.66
N ASP A 103 7.48 4.47 13.73
CA ASP A 103 6.74 5.17 12.70
C ASP A 103 7.47 5.08 11.35
N TYR A 104 6.69 4.78 10.34
CA TYR A 104 7.08 4.56 8.93
C TYR A 104 7.86 3.28 8.64
N GLU A 105 8.26 2.49 9.63
CA GLU A 105 9.01 1.25 9.42
C GLU A 105 8.21 0.20 8.62
N ILE A 106 6.90 0.09 8.82
CA ILE A 106 6.02 -0.78 8.03
C ILE A 106 5.94 -0.28 6.58
N THR A 107 5.86 1.03 6.41
CA THR A 107 5.87 1.69 5.09
C THR A 107 7.19 1.46 4.36
N GLU A 108 8.32 1.54 5.05
CA GLU A 108 9.65 1.25 4.48
C GLU A 108 9.76 -0.21 4.01
N ARG A 109 9.31 -1.16 4.82
CA ARG A 109 9.28 -2.57 4.44
C ARG A 109 8.39 -2.85 3.23
N PHE A 110 7.25 -2.16 3.15
CA PHE A 110 6.40 -2.22 1.94
C PHE A 110 7.16 -1.71 0.72
N ILE A 111 7.87 -0.59 0.82
CA ILE A 111 8.66 -0.01 -0.28
C ILE A 111 9.79 -0.95 -0.72
N GLU A 112 10.50 -1.58 0.20
CA GLU A 112 11.53 -2.57 -0.12
C GLU A 112 10.98 -3.77 -0.92
N LEU A 113 9.81 -4.28 -0.52
CA LEU A 113 9.16 -5.39 -1.23
C LEU A 113 8.68 -4.96 -2.62
N LEU A 114 8.12 -3.76 -2.73
CA LEU A 114 7.68 -3.18 -4.00
C LEU A 114 8.86 -2.96 -4.95
N GLU A 115 10.00 -2.44 -4.46
CA GLU A 115 11.21 -2.29 -5.26
C GLU A 115 11.72 -3.63 -5.80
N LYS A 116 11.78 -4.66 -4.94
CA LYS A 116 12.17 -6.01 -5.34
C LYS A 116 11.26 -6.55 -6.44
N GLN A 117 9.95 -6.39 -6.32
CA GLN A 117 8.98 -6.79 -7.33
C GLN A 117 9.20 -6.06 -8.66
N ILE A 118 9.42 -4.74 -8.62
CA ILE A 118 9.65 -3.92 -9.81
C ILE A 118 10.99 -4.28 -10.48
N ILE A 119 12.06 -4.43 -9.72
CA ILE A 119 13.39 -4.78 -10.25
C ILE A 119 13.34 -6.16 -10.92
N ASN A 120 12.59 -7.10 -10.33
CA ASN A 120 12.44 -8.45 -10.88
C ASN A 120 11.65 -8.48 -12.20
N LYS A 121 10.59 -7.66 -12.31
CA LYS A 121 9.69 -7.61 -13.47
C LYS A 121 9.25 -6.18 -13.76
N PRO A 122 10.14 -5.31 -14.25
CA PRO A 122 9.85 -3.87 -14.40
C PRO A 122 8.74 -3.58 -15.40
N GLU A 123 8.50 -4.46 -16.37
CA GLU A 123 7.46 -4.31 -17.37
C GLU A 123 6.03 -4.38 -16.82
N TYR A 124 5.83 -4.86 -15.58
CA TYR A 124 4.50 -4.97 -14.97
C TYR A 124 4.15 -3.80 -14.04
N TYR A 125 5.11 -2.91 -13.79
CA TYR A 125 4.81 -1.71 -13.02
C TYR A 125 4.10 -0.65 -13.88
N THR A 126 3.18 0.10 -13.29
CA THR A 126 2.38 1.11 -13.98
C THR A 126 3.21 2.39 -14.21
N TRP A 127 4.16 2.37 -15.15
CA TRP A 127 5.03 3.50 -15.47
C TRP A 127 4.30 4.72 -16.04
N THR A 128 3.07 4.56 -16.54
CA THR A 128 2.21 5.67 -16.98
C THR A 128 1.83 6.61 -15.83
N HIS A 129 1.85 6.12 -14.59
CA HIS A 129 1.75 6.97 -13.42
C HIS A 129 3.07 7.70 -13.18
N LYS A 130 3.02 9.04 -13.16
CA LYS A 130 4.20 9.89 -12.90
C LYS A 130 4.67 9.78 -11.44
N ARG A 131 5.22 8.60 -11.05
CA ARG A 131 5.62 8.28 -9.67
C ARG A 131 6.64 9.27 -9.11
N PHE A 132 7.55 9.76 -9.95
CA PHE A 132 8.65 10.65 -9.59
C PHE A 132 8.34 12.15 -9.79
N LYS A 133 7.08 12.51 -10.04
CA LYS A 133 6.68 13.92 -10.30
C LYS A 133 7.02 14.89 -9.17
N HIS A 134 7.21 14.39 -7.96
CA HIS A 134 7.52 15.17 -6.75
C HIS A 134 8.90 14.82 -6.17
N ARG A 135 9.78 14.16 -6.96
CA ARG A 135 11.12 13.82 -6.47
C ARG A 135 11.88 15.07 -6.03
N LYS A 136 12.69 14.92 -4.99
CA LYS A 136 13.69 15.91 -4.58
C LYS A 136 15.06 15.36 -4.86
N THR A 137 16.01 16.21 -5.20
CA THR A 137 17.41 15.84 -5.27
C THR A 137 17.90 15.54 -3.85
N LEU A 138 18.52 14.40 -3.64
CA LEU A 138 19.25 14.15 -2.40
C LEU A 138 20.45 15.13 -2.46
N SER A 139 20.41 16.16 -1.61
CA SER A 139 21.61 16.98 -1.40
C SER A 139 22.65 16.08 -0.75
N THR A 140 23.72 15.81 -1.46
CA THR A 140 24.94 15.18 -0.95
C THR A 140 25.54 16.01 0.16
#